data_65504a1fc9e3283530d1894985dc3380
#
_entry.id   65504a1fc9e3283530d1894985dc3380
#
_cell.length_a   1.000
_cell.length_b   1.000
_cell.length_c   1.000
_cell.angle_alpha   90.00
_cell.angle_beta   90.00
_cell.angle_gamma   90.00
#
_symmetry.space_group_name_H-M   'P 1'
#
loop_
_entity.id
_entity.type
_entity.pdbx_description
1 polymer ?
#
loop_
_entity_poly.entity_id
_entity_poly.type
_entity_poly.pdbx_seq_one_letter_code
_entity_poly.pdbx_strand_id
1 'polypeptide(L)'
;YLLMLMISICVFALFIVLSCLYADKLGRRRVLTFSSCALVVFAVLFPFLLDGQVVGQHNFFANMVFLCVGFALMGIAFGPIGAFLPELFDANVRYSGSGIGYNLAAIVGAAFVPTIATWLAHNWGVHSVGLYLAVMAVCCLVSVLTCKETKDVDFTK
;
A
#
# COMPACT_ATOMS: atom_id res chain seq x y z
N TYR A 1 12.06 15.64 11.17
CA TYR A 1 10.88 14.91 10.68
C TYR A 1 10.66 15.12 9.18
N LEU A 2 10.62 16.38 8.69
CA LEU A 2 10.42 16.70 7.27
C LEU A 2 11.47 16.06 6.34
N LEU A 3 12.75 16.08 6.72
CA LEU A 3 13.81 15.44 5.94
C LEU A 3 13.62 13.92 5.83
N MET A 4 13.19 13.26 6.92
CA MET A 4 12.86 11.81 6.89
C MET A 4 11.74 11.52 5.91
N LEU A 5 10.67 12.33 5.92
CA LEU A 5 9.55 12.18 4.98
C LEU A 5 9.99 12.40 3.54
N MET A 6 10.81 13.41 3.27
CA MET A 6 11.31 13.66 1.90
C MET A 6 12.12 12.48 1.38
N ILE A 7 13.02 11.92 2.19
CA ILE A 7 13.81 10.75 1.81
C ILE A 7 12.89 9.54 1.58
N SER A 8 11.93 9.31 2.46
CA SER A 8 10.98 8.20 2.34
C SER A 8 10.09 8.29 1.09
N ILE A 9 9.68 9.51 0.70
CA ILE A 9 8.93 9.75 -0.54
C ILE A 9 9.80 9.48 -1.78
N CYS A 10 11.09 9.81 -1.75
CA CYS A 10 12.01 9.45 -2.84
C CYS A 10 12.15 7.92 -2.97
N VAL A 11 12.26 7.23 -1.84
CA VAL A 11 12.27 5.76 -1.80
C VAL A 11 10.97 5.20 -2.36
N PHE A 12 9.82 5.73 -1.96
CA PHE A 12 8.51 5.36 -2.49
C PHE A 12 8.44 5.49 -4.02
N ALA A 13 8.83 6.64 -4.57
CA ALA A 13 8.84 6.87 -6.00
C ALA A 13 9.74 5.89 -6.76
N LEU A 14 10.93 5.62 -6.24
CA LEU A 14 11.86 4.65 -6.80
C LEU A 14 11.26 3.23 -6.82
N PHE A 15 10.63 2.81 -5.73
CA PHE A 15 10.01 1.48 -5.64
C PHE A 15 8.74 1.35 -6.49
N ILE A 16 7.99 2.42 -6.77
CA ILE A 16 6.91 2.43 -7.77
C ILE A 16 7.47 2.05 -9.15
N VAL A 17 8.52 2.73 -9.61
CA VAL A 17 9.12 2.47 -10.92
C VAL A 17 9.64 1.03 -11.02
N LEU A 18 10.39 0.58 -10.01
CA LEU A 18 10.90 -0.79 -9.97
C LEU A 18 9.76 -1.81 -9.99
N SER A 19 8.72 -1.57 -9.20
CA SER A 19 7.56 -2.48 -9.11
C SER A 19 6.81 -2.58 -10.43
N CYS A 20 6.64 -1.47 -11.18
CA CYS A 20 6.04 -1.50 -12.50
C CYS A 20 6.84 -2.40 -13.46
N LEU A 21 8.16 -2.25 -13.49
CA LEU A 21 9.04 -3.06 -14.36
C LEU A 21 9.00 -4.56 -14.01
N TYR A 22 8.92 -4.88 -12.72
CA TYR A 22 8.81 -6.27 -12.26
C TYR A 22 7.40 -6.83 -12.48
N ALA A 23 6.36 -6.04 -12.33
CA ALA A 23 4.97 -6.45 -12.52
C ALA A 23 4.69 -6.90 -13.97
N ASP A 24 5.29 -6.22 -14.95
CA ASP A 24 5.16 -6.60 -16.36
C ASP A 24 5.81 -7.96 -16.68
N LYS A 25 6.86 -8.35 -15.93
CA LYS A 25 7.55 -9.64 -16.12
C LYS A 25 6.92 -10.78 -15.34
N LEU A 26 6.61 -10.56 -14.07
CA LEU A 26 6.16 -11.60 -13.12
C LEU A 26 4.63 -11.78 -13.13
N GLY A 27 3.88 -10.81 -13.64
CA GLY A 27 2.42 -10.75 -13.55
C GLY A 27 1.97 -9.79 -12.43
N ARG A 28 1.02 -8.94 -12.75
CA ARG A 28 0.57 -7.84 -11.87
C ARG A 28 -0.08 -8.36 -10.59
N ARG A 29 -0.92 -9.38 -10.69
CA ARG A 29 -1.57 -10.01 -9.53
C ARG A 29 -0.55 -10.62 -8.57
N ARG A 30 0.50 -11.28 -9.07
CA ARG A 30 1.53 -11.90 -8.23
C ARG A 30 2.30 -10.86 -7.42
N VAL A 31 2.70 -9.76 -8.06
CA VAL A 31 3.40 -8.66 -7.37
C VAL A 31 2.50 -8.00 -6.34
N LEU A 32 1.22 -7.77 -6.66
CA LEU A 32 0.23 -7.24 -5.70
C LEU A 32 0.00 -8.19 -4.53
N THR A 33 -0.11 -9.49 -4.76
CA THR A 33 -0.27 -10.48 -3.69
C THR A 33 0.95 -10.50 -2.78
N PHE A 34 2.15 -10.50 -3.35
CA PHE A 34 3.40 -10.48 -2.58
C PHE A 34 3.51 -9.21 -1.74
N SER A 35 3.26 -8.04 -2.33
CA SER A 35 3.31 -6.77 -1.61
C SER A 35 2.25 -6.67 -0.52
N SER A 36 1.03 -7.18 -0.77
CA SER A 36 -0.03 -7.21 0.25
C SER A 36 0.33 -8.13 1.43
N CYS A 37 0.92 -9.30 1.17
CA CYS A 37 1.42 -10.18 2.23
C CYS A 37 2.53 -9.49 3.04
N ALA A 38 3.47 -8.82 2.38
CA ALA A 38 4.54 -8.10 3.06
C ALA A 38 4.01 -6.92 3.89
N LEU A 39 2.98 -6.22 3.39
CA LEU A 39 2.29 -5.17 4.15
C LEU A 39 1.55 -5.72 5.39
N VAL A 40 0.91 -6.89 5.30
CA VAL A 40 0.29 -7.56 6.46
C VAL A 40 1.35 -7.87 7.52
N VAL A 41 2.47 -8.46 7.13
CA VAL A 41 3.58 -8.76 8.04
C VAL A 41 4.11 -7.47 8.69
N PHE A 42 4.33 -6.43 7.88
CA PHE A 42 4.80 -5.13 8.38
C PHE A 42 3.79 -4.50 9.36
N ALA A 43 2.50 -4.56 9.06
CA ALA A 43 1.45 -4.02 9.92
C ALA A 43 1.33 -4.77 11.27
N VAL A 44 1.54 -6.09 11.28
CA VAL A 44 1.59 -6.89 12.52
C VAL A 44 2.85 -6.58 13.34
N LEU A 45 3.98 -6.35 12.68
CA LEU A 45 5.23 -5.96 13.36
C LEU A 45 5.22 -4.51 13.84
N PHE A 46 4.39 -3.66 13.27
CA PHE A 46 4.29 -2.23 13.58
C PHE A 46 4.21 -1.92 15.08
N PRO A 47 3.27 -2.51 15.87
CA PRO A 47 3.17 -2.24 17.29
C PRO A 47 4.40 -2.71 18.07
N PHE A 48 4.97 -3.87 17.70
CA PHE A 48 6.16 -4.40 18.38
C PHE A 48 7.41 -3.54 18.13
N LEU A 49 7.56 -2.98 16.95
CA LEU A 49 8.67 -2.09 16.61
C LEU A 49 8.57 -0.76 17.35
N LEU A 50 7.37 -0.25 17.56
CA LEU A 50 7.13 0.99 18.30
C LEU A 50 7.29 0.83 19.81
N ASP A 51 6.86 -0.31 20.39
CA ASP A 51 6.97 -0.60 21.83
C ASP A 51 8.39 -0.99 22.25
N GLY A 52 9.15 -1.58 21.37
CA GLY A 52 10.48 -2.14 21.65
C GLY A 52 11.61 -1.11 21.83
N GLN A 53 11.33 0.18 22.02
CA GLN A 53 12.32 1.27 22.05
C GLN A 53 13.20 1.35 20.77
N VAL A 54 12.89 0.57 19.76
CA VAL A 54 13.62 0.57 18.49
C VAL A 54 13.28 1.84 17.70
N VAL A 55 11.98 2.19 17.67
CA VAL A 55 11.44 3.39 17.04
C VAL A 55 10.96 4.31 18.17
N GLY A 56 11.81 5.18 18.65
CA GLY A 56 11.51 6.13 19.74
C GLY A 56 12.10 7.51 19.49
N GLN A 57 11.79 8.45 20.36
CA GLN A 57 12.25 9.86 20.22
C GLN A 57 13.77 10.03 20.11
N HIS A 58 14.56 9.03 20.52
CA HIS A 58 16.02 9.10 20.54
C HIS A 58 16.74 8.44 19.35
N ASN A 59 16.07 7.59 18.55
CA ASN A 59 16.70 6.86 17.46
C ASN A 59 16.28 7.37 16.07
N PHE A 60 16.87 8.48 15.64
CA PHE A 60 16.63 9.06 14.31
C PHE A 60 16.81 8.04 13.17
N PHE A 61 17.87 7.23 13.23
CA PHE A 61 18.18 6.26 12.19
C PHE A 61 17.14 5.12 12.13
N ALA A 62 16.72 4.60 13.27
CA ALA A 62 15.69 3.55 13.34
C ALA A 62 14.34 4.04 12.79
N ASN A 63 13.95 5.26 13.14
CA ASN A 63 12.73 5.89 12.62
C ASN A 63 12.80 6.08 11.10
N MET A 64 13.95 6.48 10.58
CA MET A 64 14.15 6.66 9.15
C MET A 64 14.05 5.33 8.39
N VAL A 65 14.73 4.29 8.88
CA VAL A 65 14.66 2.94 8.27
C VAL A 65 13.23 2.41 8.28
N PHE A 66 12.53 2.55 9.39
CA PHE A 66 11.14 2.12 9.54
C PHE A 66 10.22 2.81 8.52
N LEU A 67 10.33 4.13 8.38
CA LEU A 67 9.56 4.90 7.39
C LEU A 67 9.93 4.47 5.96
N CYS A 68 11.22 4.35 5.65
CA CYS A 68 11.67 3.94 4.32
C CYS A 68 11.16 2.55 3.94
N VAL A 69 11.17 1.59 4.86
CA VAL A 69 10.64 0.24 4.62
C VAL A 69 9.13 0.28 4.37
N GLY A 70 8.37 1.01 5.20
CA GLY A 70 6.93 1.18 5.02
C GLY A 70 6.58 1.81 3.67
N PHE A 71 7.26 2.90 3.31
CA PHE A 71 7.07 3.57 2.02
C PHE A 71 7.53 2.72 0.83
N ALA A 72 8.60 1.93 0.96
CA ALA A 72 9.04 0.99 -0.07
C ALA A 72 7.99 -0.08 -0.34
N LEU A 73 7.42 -0.69 0.71
CA LEU A 73 6.36 -1.69 0.59
C LEU A 73 5.09 -1.10 -0.05
N MET A 74 4.71 0.13 0.36
CA MET A 74 3.61 0.85 -0.30
C MET A 74 3.91 1.12 -1.77
N GLY A 75 5.14 1.50 -2.11
CA GLY A 75 5.56 1.73 -3.50
C GLY A 75 5.44 0.47 -4.36
N ILE A 76 5.84 -0.68 -3.82
CA ILE A 76 5.70 -1.97 -4.50
C ILE A 76 4.22 -2.31 -4.74
N ALA A 77 3.34 -2.04 -3.80
CA ALA A 77 1.90 -2.26 -3.96
C ALA A 77 1.27 -1.27 -4.94
N PHE A 78 1.68 0.00 -4.91
CA PHE A 78 1.08 1.07 -5.69
C PHE A 78 1.45 1.00 -7.18
N GLY A 79 2.67 0.53 -7.52
CA GLY A 79 3.15 0.47 -8.90
C GLY A 79 2.22 -0.26 -9.86
N PRO A 80 1.85 -1.52 -9.61
CA PRO A 80 1.00 -2.29 -10.53
C PRO A 80 -0.46 -1.81 -10.60
N ILE A 81 -0.97 -1.09 -9.59
CA ILE A 81 -2.39 -0.69 -9.50
C ILE A 81 -2.81 0.16 -10.69
N GLY A 82 -1.95 1.08 -11.13
CA GLY A 82 -2.26 1.98 -12.24
C GLY A 82 -2.57 1.26 -13.56
N ALA A 83 -1.96 0.10 -13.78
CA ALA A 83 -2.21 -0.73 -14.94
C ALA A 83 -3.24 -1.82 -14.66
N PHE A 84 -3.22 -2.43 -13.48
CA PHE A 84 -4.12 -3.52 -13.08
C PHE A 84 -5.58 -3.07 -13.00
N LEU A 85 -5.84 -1.89 -12.42
CA LEU A 85 -7.21 -1.40 -12.22
C LEU A 85 -7.98 -1.19 -13.54
N PRO A 86 -7.43 -0.52 -14.58
CA PRO A 86 -8.12 -0.42 -15.87
C PRO A 86 -8.37 -1.75 -16.56
N GLU A 87 -7.52 -2.75 -16.36
CA GLU A 87 -7.64 -4.06 -16.98
C GLU A 87 -8.79 -4.92 -16.43
N LEU A 88 -9.33 -4.55 -15.26
CA LEU A 88 -10.50 -5.20 -14.67
C LEU A 88 -11.81 -4.82 -15.37
N PHE A 89 -11.81 -3.78 -16.20
CA PHE A 89 -12.99 -3.27 -16.90
C PHE A 89 -12.94 -3.55 -18.40
N ASP A 90 -14.12 -3.80 -18.99
CA ASP A 90 -14.27 -3.94 -20.42
C ASP A 90 -13.83 -2.67 -21.17
N ALA A 91 -13.36 -2.83 -22.40
CA ALA A 91 -12.76 -1.75 -23.22
C ALA A 91 -13.66 -0.50 -23.30
N ASN A 92 -14.98 -0.67 -23.41
CA ASN A 92 -15.96 0.41 -23.58
C ASN A 92 -16.14 1.28 -22.32
N VAL A 93 -15.92 0.72 -21.13
CA VAL A 93 -16.13 1.40 -19.83
C VAL A 93 -14.84 1.55 -19.02
N ARG A 94 -13.73 1.10 -19.54
CA ARG A 94 -12.43 1.04 -18.87
C ARG A 94 -12.00 2.38 -18.28
N TYR A 95 -12.09 3.44 -19.04
CA TYR A 95 -11.68 4.77 -18.59
C TYR A 95 -12.58 5.32 -17.50
N SER A 96 -13.89 5.23 -17.70
CA SER A 96 -14.86 5.73 -16.72
C SER A 96 -14.90 4.86 -15.47
N GLY A 97 -14.90 3.53 -15.63
CA GLY A 97 -14.96 2.59 -14.51
C GLY A 97 -13.72 2.66 -13.61
N SER A 98 -12.53 2.65 -14.21
CA SER A 98 -11.28 2.78 -13.45
C SER A 98 -11.15 4.16 -12.78
N GLY A 99 -11.55 5.23 -13.48
CA GLY A 99 -11.51 6.59 -12.94
C GLY A 99 -12.44 6.77 -11.76
N ILE A 100 -13.68 6.31 -11.85
CA ILE A 100 -14.65 6.36 -10.75
C ILE A 100 -14.18 5.51 -9.57
N GLY A 101 -13.75 4.27 -9.83
CA GLY A 101 -13.28 3.36 -8.79
C GLY A 101 -12.07 3.93 -8.03
N TYR A 102 -11.08 4.46 -8.75
CA TYR A 102 -9.90 5.07 -8.15
C TYR A 102 -10.25 6.31 -7.32
N ASN A 103 -11.09 7.21 -7.85
CA ASN A 103 -11.47 8.43 -7.14
C ASN A 103 -12.31 8.14 -5.89
N LEU A 104 -13.27 7.19 -5.98
CA LEU A 104 -14.03 6.77 -4.80
C LEU A 104 -13.13 6.19 -3.71
N ALA A 105 -12.20 5.31 -4.08
CA ALA A 105 -11.25 4.73 -3.14
C ALA A 105 -10.34 5.82 -2.54
N ALA A 106 -9.89 6.78 -3.35
CA ALA A 106 -9.06 7.90 -2.88
C ALA A 106 -9.82 8.81 -1.91
N ILE A 107 -11.08 9.16 -2.18
CA ILE A 107 -11.91 9.99 -1.30
C ILE A 107 -12.12 9.27 0.05
N VAL A 108 -12.53 8.00 0.02
CA VAL A 108 -12.74 7.22 1.24
C VAL A 108 -11.43 7.04 2.01
N GLY A 109 -10.34 6.70 1.34
CA GLY A 109 -9.03 6.53 1.97
C GLY A 109 -8.47 7.84 2.53
N ALA A 110 -8.48 8.92 1.76
CA ALA A 110 -7.89 10.19 2.21
C ALA A 110 -8.70 10.88 3.31
N ALA A 111 -10.04 10.75 3.30
CA ALA A 111 -10.88 11.40 4.29
C ALA A 111 -10.97 10.62 5.61
N PHE A 112 -11.19 9.31 5.54
CA PHE A 112 -11.50 8.52 6.74
C PHE A 112 -10.25 7.95 7.41
N VAL A 113 -9.25 7.52 6.65
CA VAL A 113 -8.07 6.83 7.22
C VAL A 113 -7.29 7.71 8.20
N PRO A 114 -6.94 8.98 7.91
CA PRO A 114 -6.24 9.83 8.86
C PRO A 114 -7.06 10.12 10.12
N THR A 115 -8.38 10.34 9.94
CA THR A 115 -9.28 10.61 11.07
C THR A 115 -9.42 9.43 12.00
N ILE A 116 -9.60 8.22 11.44
CA ILE A 116 -9.68 6.97 12.20
C ILE A 116 -8.35 6.69 12.89
N ALA A 117 -7.23 6.85 12.18
CA ALA A 117 -5.91 6.58 12.73
C ALA A 117 -5.57 7.51 13.91
N THR A 118 -5.85 8.81 13.79
CA THR A 118 -5.64 9.78 14.87
C THR A 118 -6.57 9.52 16.06
N TRP A 119 -7.83 9.20 15.83
CA TRP A 119 -8.78 8.85 16.88
C TRP A 119 -8.36 7.56 17.63
N LEU A 120 -7.94 6.54 16.89
CA LEU A 120 -7.43 5.29 17.45
C LEU A 120 -6.18 5.52 18.30
N ALA A 121 -5.22 6.27 17.76
CA ALA A 121 -3.98 6.59 18.47
C ALA A 121 -4.23 7.34 19.79
N HIS A 122 -5.22 8.26 19.78
CA HIS A 122 -5.55 9.07 20.96
C HIS A 122 -6.27 8.27 22.06
N ASN A 123 -7.22 7.39 21.68
CA ASN A 123 -8.06 6.68 22.66
C ASN A 123 -7.48 5.33 23.10
N TRP A 124 -6.81 4.60 22.22
CA TRP A 124 -6.38 3.22 22.44
C TRP A 124 -4.89 3.00 22.20
N GLY A 125 -4.16 4.09 21.93
CA GLY A 125 -2.72 4.06 21.71
C GLY A 125 -2.31 3.61 20.31
N VAL A 126 -1.01 3.68 20.06
CA VAL A 126 -0.41 3.43 18.73
C VAL A 126 -0.57 1.98 18.27
N HIS A 127 -0.70 1.03 19.18
CA HIS A 127 -0.98 -0.39 18.88
C HIS A 127 -2.24 -0.58 18.05
N SER A 128 -3.28 0.19 18.34
CA SER A 128 -4.56 0.12 17.64
C SER A 128 -4.45 0.57 16.19
N VAL A 129 -3.54 1.50 15.90
CA VAL A 129 -3.24 1.91 14.52
C VAL A 129 -2.60 0.77 13.73
N GLY A 130 -1.68 0.02 14.35
CA GLY A 130 -1.07 -1.18 13.74
C GLY A 130 -2.12 -2.25 13.41
N LEU A 131 -3.04 -2.49 14.31
CA LEU A 131 -4.15 -3.44 14.09
C LEU A 131 -5.08 -2.98 12.97
N TYR A 132 -5.39 -1.69 12.91
CA TYR A 132 -6.18 -1.11 11.83
C TYR A 132 -5.48 -1.28 10.47
N LEU A 133 -4.18 -1.00 10.40
CA LEU A 133 -3.38 -1.22 9.19
C LEU A 133 -3.36 -2.69 8.78
N ALA A 134 -3.25 -3.63 9.73
CA ALA A 134 -3.30 -5.06 9.48
C ALA A 134 -4.64 -5.48 8.87
N VAL A 135 -5.76 -5.01 9.41
CA VAL A 135 -7.10 -5.29 8.87
C VAL A 135 -7.22 -4.77 7.44
N MET A 136 -6.77 -3.54 7.17
CA MET A 136 -6.81 -2.97 5.82
C MET A 136 -5.92 -3.73 4.83
N ALA A 137 -4.73 -4.15 5.28
CA ALA A 137 -3.83 -4.96 4.45
C ALA A 137 -4.41 -6.35 4.13
N VAL A 138 -5.11 -6.98 5.08
CA VAL A 138 -5.82 -8.25 4.86
C VAL A 138 -6.99 -8.05 3.88
N CYS A 139 -7.78 -7.00 4.02
CA CYS A 139 -8.84 -6.67 3.06
C CYS A 139 -8.29 -6.48 1.64
N CYS A 140 -7.16 -5.78 1.52
CA CYS A 140 -6.46 -5.60 0.25
C CYS A 140 -6.00 -6.96 -0.32
N LEU A 141 -5.39 -7.82 0.49
CA LEU A 141 -4.96 -9.16 0.08
C LEU A 141 -6.13 -10.00 -0.41
N VAL A 142 -7.24 -10.05 0.32
CA VAL A 142 -8.46 -10.78 -0.07
C VAL A 142 -9.00 -10.25 -1.40
N SER A 143 -9.05 -8.92 -1.58
CA SER A 143 -9.49 -8.30 -2.83
C SER A 143 -8.62 -8.70 -4.02
N VAL A 144 -7.30 -8.70 -3.86
CA VAL A 144 -6.36 -9.11 -4.91
C VAL A 144 -6.48 -10.60 -5.23
N LEU A 145 -6.70 -11.45 -4.23
CA LEU A 145 -6.88 -12.89 -4.42
C LEU A 145 -8.19 -13.25 -5.13
N THR A 146 -9.23 -12.45 -4.97
CA THR A 146 -10.51 -12.64 -5.67
C THR A 146 -10.49 -12.12 -7.11
N CYS A 147 -9.59 -11.20 -7.46
CA CYS A 147 -9.42 -10.72 -8.83
C CYS A 147 -8.77 -11.76 -9.74
N LYS A 148 -9.17 -11.78 -11.02
CA LYS A 148 -8.54 -12.63 -12.05
C LYS A 148 -7.17 -12.09 -12.45
N GLU A 149 -6.25 -12.99 -12.87
CA GLU A 149 -4.99 -12.58 -13.48
C GLU A 149 -5.27 -11.91 -14.84
N THR A 150 -4.67 -10.74 -15.07
CA THR A 150 -4.91 -9.94 -16.28
C THR A 150 -3.74 -9.94 -17.25
N LYS A 151 -2.65 -10.69 -16.97
CA LYS A 151 -1.42 -10.68 -17.75
C LYS A 151 -1.60 -11.06 -19.23
N ASP A 152 -2.55 -11.96 -19.53
CA ASP A 152 -2.77 -12.54 -20.87
C ASP A 152 -4.13 -12.16 -21.46
N VAL A 153 -4.72 -11.05 -21.02
CA VAL A 153 -5.99 -10.58 -21.59
C VAL A 153 -5.75 -9.99 -22.97
N ASP A 154 -6.34 -10.63 -23.99
CA ASP A 154 -6.31 -10.16 -25.36
C ASP A 154 -7.24 -8.95 -25.50
N PHE A 155 -6.67 -7.76 -25.72
CA PHE A 155 -7.39 -6.48 -25.79
C PHE A 155 -8.04 -6.22 -27.17
N THR A 156 -8.01 -7.20 -28.08
CA THR A 156 -8.50 -7.07 -29.46
C THR A 156 -9.95 -7.53 -29.66
N LYS A 157 -10.66 -7.90 -28.60
CA LYS A 157 -12.08 -8.24 -28.65
C LYS A 157 -12.96 -7.18 -28.00
#